data_3a62be97f79f1f756484219a6aa2c53d
#
_entry.id   3a62be97f79f1f756484219a6aa2c53d
#
_cell.length_a   1.000
_cell.length_b   1.000
_cell.length_c   1.000
_cell.angle_alpha   90.00
_cell.angle_beta   90.00
_cell.angle_gamma   90.00
#
_symmetry.space_group_name_H-M   'P 1'
#
loop_
_entity.id
_entity.type
_entity.pdbx_description
1 polymer ?
#
loop_
_entity_poly.entity_id
_entity_poly.type
_entity_poly.pdbx_seq_one_letter_code
_entity_poly.pdbx_strand_id
1 'polypeptide(L)'
;MENLEINTNTTPPITIVDQLLEMDERTLAELLIRCTQTKFLKPPKGKTEEERTENYKKIEAEFNQEVDKILQIYKKHGLVKELMEWATGFTYDDISHYVQHEYDLLKRAAGFYGIKPRAMETLLDLERVIFEHWMQYLIEKLREELEKHPDKFDEIAKSLDEHLTSEEKEQLLKVLKDKGLVSKEISNLQGRALLETILTAGSGTGVLLGLGSAGFGVYIALTKTIHLIFTQLLGITLPFAVYTTATKTLSLLLGPLGWIIFSILMVIPFIQHARKKKTALLATVFVPTIYLAYIEKQLQKGEGA
;
A
#
# COMPACT_ATOMS: atom_id res chain seq x y z
N MET A 1 -6.08 -48.81 17.22
CA MET A 1 -5.77 -48.08 15.96
C MET A 1 -6.89 -47.07 15.78
N GLU A 2 -6.69 -45.87 16.34
CA GLU A 2 -7.63 -44.77 16.14
C GLU A 2 -7.38 -44.18 14.78
N ASN A 3 -8.40 -44.17 13.95
CA ASN A 3 -8.39 -43.45 12.68
C ASN A 3 -8.34 -41.97 12.98
N LEU A 4 -7.22 -41.34 12.79
CA LEU A 4 -7.10 -39.88 12.66
C LEU A 4 -7.84 -39.49 11.39
N GLU A 5 -9.10 -39.07 11.53
CA GLU A 5 -9.85 -38.37 10.49
C GLU A 5 -9.07 -37.08 10.20
N ILE A 6 -8.39 -37.05 9.08
CA ILE A 6 -7.78 -35.83 8.53
C ILE A 6 -8.95 -34.91 8.18
N ASN A 7 -9.10 -33.86 8.96
CA ASN A 7 -10.09 -32.83 8.74
C ASN A 7 -9.75 -32.08 7.43
N THR A 8 -10.39 -32.51 6.32
CA THR A 8 -10.13 -31.99 4.96
C THR A 8 -10.81 -30.63 4.67
N ASN A 9 -11.25 -29.91 5.71
CA ASN A 9 -11.87 -28.59 5.59
C ASN A 9 -10.86 -27.42 5.69
N THR A 10 -9.61 -27.61 5.33
CA THR A 10 -8.70 -26.49 5.17
C THR A 10 -8.89 -25.91 3.77
N THR A 11 -9.46 -24.72 3.70
CA THR A 11 -9.41 -23.89 2.48
C THR A 11 -7.98 -23.91 1.97
N PRO A 12 -7.74 -24.19 0.68
CA PRO A 12 -6.37 -24.20 0.14
C PRO A 12 -5.70 -22.85 0.43
N PRO A 13 -4.40 -22.85 0.72
CA PRO A 13 -3.68 -21.61 1.00
C PRO A 13 -3.81 -20.66 -0.21
N ILE A 14 -4.17 -19.41 0.06
CA ILE A 14 -4.28 -18.39 -0.97
C ILE A 14 -2.88 -18.07 -1.49
N THR A 15 -2.69 -18.20 -2.79
CA THR A 15 -1.41 -17.93 -3.47
C THR A 15 -1.34 -16.48 -3.97
N ILE A 16 -0.13 -15.99 -4.28
CA ILE A 16 0.06 -14.70 -4.95
C ILE A 16 -0.63 -14.69 -6.32
N VAL A 17 -0.56 -15.81 -7.05
CA VAL A 17 -1.26 -15.95 -8.34
C VAL A 17 -2.77 -15.80 -8.16
N ASP A 18 -3.36 -16.43 -7.13
CA ASP A 18 -4.80 -16.30 -6.83
C ASP A 18 -5.17 -14.85 -6.51
N GLN A 19 -4.36 -14.17 -5.70
CA GLN A 19 -4.58 -12.76 -5.35
C GLN A 19 -4.50 -11.85 -6.58
N LEU A 20 -3.51 -12.05 -7.46
CA LEU A 20 -3.39 -11.30 -8.72
C LEU A 20 -4.59 -11.56 -9.66
N LEU A 21 -5.06 -12.81 -9.77
CA LEU A 21 -6.24 -13.15 -10.57
C LEU A 21 -7.53 -12.52 -10.04
N GLU A 22 -7.58 -12.16 -8.76
CA GLU A 22 -8.71 -11.45 -8.17
C GLU A 22 -8.70 -9.94 -8.45
N MET A 23 -7.54 -9.34 -8.77
CA MET A 23 -7.42 -7.92 -9.10
C MET A 23 -8.05 -7.61 -10.47
N ASP A 24 -8.49 -6.36 -10.66
CA ASP A 24 -8.95 -5.90 -11.98
C ASP A 24 -7.77 -5.68 -12.95
N GLU A 25 -8.06 -5.73 -14.25
CA GLU A 25 -7.04 -5.64 -15.32
C GLU A 25 -6.27 -4.33 -15.28
N ARG A 26 -6.94 -3.22 -14.94
CA ARG A 26 -6.29 -1.91 -14.89
C ARG A 26 -5.27 -1.85 -13.75
N THR A 27 -5.64 -2.31 -12.57
CA THR A 27 -4.74 -2.40 -11.40
C THR A 27 -3.52 -3.29 -11.69
N LEU A 28 -3.72 -4.42 -12.37
CA LEU A 28 -2.62 -5.30 -12.80
C LEU A 28 -1.67 -4.60 -13.80
N ALA A 29 -2.22 -3.89 -14.79
CA ALA A 29 -1.42 -3.14 -15.77
C ALA A 29 -0.62 -2.01 -15.11
N GLU A 30 -1.22 -1.30 -14.17
CA GLU A 30 -0.57 -0.27 -13.39
C GLU A 30 0.58 -0.83 -12.55
N LEU A 31 0.36 -1.94 -11.86
CA LEU A 31 1.39 -2.63 -11.08
C LEU A 31 2.55 -3.08 -11.99
N LEU A 32 2.26 -3.65 -13.15
CA LEU A 32 3.26 -4.08 -14.14
C LEU A 32 4.14 -2.91 -14.59
N ILE A 33 3.52 -1.78 -15.00
CA ILE A 33 4.25 -0.58 -15.43
C ILE A 33 5.18 -0.09 -14.31
N ARG A 34 4.73 -0.04 -13.09
CA ARG A 34 5.53 0.46 -11.95
C ARG A 34 6.69 -0.46 -11.60
N CYS A 35 6.48 -1.76 -11.70
CA CYS A 35 7.55 -2.73 -11.51
C CYS A 35 8.61 -2.68 -12.61
N THR A 36 8.20 -2.38 -13.84
CA THR A 36 9.07 -2.44 -15.04
C THR A 36 9.61 -1.07 -15.46
N GLN A 37 8.82 -0.01 -15.30
CA GLN A 37 9.14 1.34 -15.80
C GLN A 37 9.35 2.33 -14.63
N THR A 38 10.52 2.27 -14.01
CA THR A 38 10.84 3.10 -12.83
C THR A 38 10.87 4.62 -13.07
N LYS A 39 10.69 5.09 -14.31
CA LYS A 39 10.51 6.53 -14.59
C LYS A 39 9.27 7.08 -13.88
N PHE A 40 8.21 6.27 -13.74
CA PHE A 40 6.97 6.64 -13.06
C PHE A 40 7.04 6.55 -11.53
N LEU A 41 8.16 6.09 -10.99
CA LEU A 41 8.43 6.07 -9.55
C LEU A 41 9.21 7.31 -9.07
N LYS A 42 9.40 8.32 -9.90
CA LYS A 42 10.13 9.53 -9.53
C LYS A 42 9.17 10.63 -9.10
N PRO A 43 9.50 11.38 -8.03
CA PRO A 43 8.68 12.50 -7.62
C PRO A 43 8.65 13.58 -8.71
N PRO A 44 7.54 14.32 -8.83
CA PRO A 44 7.46 15.45 -9.74
C PRO A 44 8.50 16.49 -9.36
N LYS A 45 9.23 17.00 -10.36
CA LYS A 45 10.21 18.06 -10.18
C LYS A 45 9.49 19.41 -10.26
N GLY A 46 9.98 20.41 -9.52
CA GLY A 46 9.48 21.79 -9.56
C GLY A 46 10.01 22.59 -8.39
N LYS A 47 10.22 23.87 -8.59
CA LYS A 47 10.66 24.81 -7.54
C LYS A 47 9.46 25.31 -6.72
N THR A 48 8.31 25.46 -7.35
CA THR A 48 7.05 25.85 -6.70
C THR A 48 6.07 24.68 -6.61
N GLU A 49 5.02 24.84 -5.81
CA GLU A 49 3.94 23.87 -5.65
C GLU A 49 3.16 23.72 -6.96
N GLU A 50 2.90 24.83 -7.66
CA GLU A 50 2.20 24.85 -8.95
C GLU A 50 3.00 24.04 -10.01
N GLU A 51 4.32 24.28 -10.10
CA GLU A 51 5.18 23.54 -11.01
C GLU A 51 5.18 22.04 -10.70
N ARG A 52 5.25 21.66 -9.42
CA ARG A 52 5.20 20.23 -9.01
C ARG A 52 3.85 19.60 -9.36
N THR A 53 2.75 20.30 -9.08
CA THR A 53 1.40 19.85 -9.38
C THR A 53 1.18 19.69 -10.89
N GLU A 54 1.66 20.62 -11.71
CA GLU A 54 1.57 20.51 -13.16
C GLU A 54 2.41 19.34 -13.70
N ASN A 55 3.62 19.19 -13.20
CA ASN A 55 4.48 18.07 -13.59
C ASN A 55 3.93 16.73 -13.13
N TYR A 56 3.29 16.67 -11.96
CA TYR A 56 2.56 15.48 -11.51
C TYR A 56 1.45 15.09 -12.51
N LYS A 57 0.61 16.05 -12.92
CA LYS A 57 -0.46 15.81 -13.91
C LYS A 57 0.08 15.30 -15.24
N LYS A 58 1.23 15.80 -15.70
CA LYS A 58 1.88 15.32 -16.93
C LYS A 58 2.36 13.87 -16.78
N ILE A 59 3.00 13.55 -15.64
CA ILE A 59 3.45 12.18 -15.33
C ILE A 59 2.24 11.23 -15.25
N GLU A 60 1.17 11.65 -14.59
CA GLU A 60 -0.06 10.87 -14.47
C GLU A 60 -0.72 10.61 -15.84
N ALA A 61 -0.80 11.63 -16.69
CA ALA A 61 -1.33 11.48 -18.04
C ALA A 61 -0.50 10.51 -18.89
N GLU A 62 0.84 10.62 -18.85
CA GLU A 62 1.76 9.70 -19.52
C GLU A 62 1.61 8.27 -18.98
N PHE A 63 1.52 8.13 -17.65
CA PHE A 63 1.30 6.85 -17.00
C PHE A 63 0.00 6.18 -17.48
N ASN A 64 -1.11 6.93 -17.48
CA ASN A 64 -2.40 6.42 -17.94
C ASN A 64 -2.37 5.98 -19.41
N GLN A 65 -1.65 6.72 -20.28
CA GLN A 65 -1.45 6.30 -21.67
C GLN A 65 -0.68 4.96 -21.78
N GLU A 66 0.33 4.75 -20.95
CA GLU A 66 1.05 3.48 -20.92
C GLU A 66 0.18 2.34 -20.38
N VAL A 67 -0.66 2.60 -19.35
CA VAL A 67 -1.66 1.64 -18.87
C VAL A 67 -2.60 1.21 -19.99
N ASP A 68 -3.16 2.19 -20.72
CA ASP A 68 -4.10 1.90 -21.81
C ASP A 68 -3.44 1.10 -22.95
N LYS A 69 -2.16 1.35 -23.26
CA LYS A 69 -1.39 0.54 -24.23
C LYS A 69 -1.22 -0.91 -23.76
N ILE A 70 -0.87 -1.10 -22.47
CA ILE A 70 -0.70 -2.45 -21.91
C ILE A 70 -2.02 -3.21 -21.93
N LEU A 71 -3.15 -2.57 -21.61
CA LEU A 71 -4.48 -3.16 -21.64
C LEU A 71 -4.95 -3.55 -23.07
N GLN A 72 -4.41 -2.89 -24.12
CA GLN A 72 -4.64 -3.30 -25.51
C GLN A 72 -3.87 -4.58 -25.88
N ILE A 73 -2.72 -4.81 -25.24
CA ILE A 73 -1.84 -5.95 -25.57
C ILE A 73 -2.22 -7.18 -24.73
N TYR A 74 -2.47 -7.00 -23.43
CA TYR A 74 -2.65 -8.09 -22.49
C TYR A 74 -4.05 -8.11 -21.90
N LYS A 75 -4.60 -9.32 -21.74
CA LYS A 75 -5.75 -9.62 -20.88
C LYS A 75 -5.26 -10.09 -19.52
N LYS A 76 -6.18 -10.25 -18.56
CA LYS A 76 -5.89 -10.56 -17.15
C LYS A 76 -4.80 -11.63 -16.96
N HIS A 77 -4.94 -12.81 -17.58
CA HIS A 77 -3.97 -13.90 -17.48
C HIS A 77 -2.59 -13.51 -18.03
N GLY A 78 -2.55 -12.74 -19.13
CA GLY A 78 -1.30 -12.22 -19.68
C GLY A 78 -0.62 -11.24 -18.74
N LEU A 79 -1.39 -10.35 -18.08
CA LEU A 79 -0.86 -9.41 -17.10
C LEU A 79 -0.31 -10.13 -15.87
N VAL A 80 -1.03 -11.15 -15.36
CA VAL A 80 -0.54 -11.97 -14.24
C VAL A 80 0.75 -12.69 -14.63
N LYS A 81 0.80 -13.27 -15.84
CA LYS A 81 2.01 -13.93 -16.37
C LYS A 81 3.20 -12.97 -16.38
N GLU A 82 3.07 -11.81 -17.01
CA GLU A 82 4.13 -10.79 -17.09
C GLU A 82 4.61 -10.34 -15.71
N LEU A 83 3.68 -10.11 -14.77
CA LEU A 83 4.01 -9.75 -13.39
C LEU A 83 4.80 -10.86 -12.69
N MET A 84 4.39 -12.11 -12.83
CA MET A 84 5.06 -13.24 -12.20
C MET A 84 6.41 -13.56 -12.86
N GLU A 85 6.54 -13.43 -14.18
CA GLU A 85 7.84 -13.48 -14.87
C GLU A 85 8.79 -12.42 -14.36
N TRP A 86 8.30 -11.18 -14.26
CA TRP A 86 9.11 -10.11 -13.68
C TRP A 86 9.47 -10.41 -12.22
N ALA A 87 8.53 -10.84 -11.39
CA ALA A 87 8.76 -11.04 -9.96
C ALA A 87 9.69 -12.22 -9.68
N THR A 88 9.47 -13.36 -10.29
CA THR A 88 10.23 -14.58 -10.06
C THR A 88 11.53 -14.65 -10.86
N GLY A 89 11.53 -14.17 -12.10
CA GLY A 89 12.61 -14.27 -13.07
C GLY A 89 12.57 -15.57 -13.88
N PHE A 90 11.44 -16.31 -13.81
CA PHE A 90 11.20 -17.51 -14.62
C PHE A 90 10.11 -17.22 -15.65
N THR A 91 10.13 -17.93 -16.75
CA THR A 91 9.13 -17.85 -17.83
C THR A 91 8.42 -19.19 -17.96
N TYR A 92 7.11 -19.19 -17.81
CA TYR A 92 6.24 -20.36 -17.94
C TYR A 92 5.06 -20.03 -18.85
N ASP A 93 4.58 -21.03 -19.60
CA ASP A 93 3.37 -20.86 -20.42
C ASP A 93 2.11 -20.86 -19.55
N ASP A 94 2.08 -21.67 -18.48
CA ASP A 94 0.98 -21.76 -17.53
C ASP A 94 1.33 -21.02 -16.23
N ILE A 95 0.44 -20.11 -15.83
CA ILE A 95 0.60 -19.30 -14.60
C ILE A 95 0.64 -20.15 -13.33
N SER A 96 0.04 -21.33 -13.31
CA SER A 96 0.06 -22.23 -12.14
C SER A 96 1.47 -22.67 -11.75
N HIS A 97 2.40 -22.69 -12.69
CA HIS A 97 3.79 -23.04 -12.42
C HIS A 97 4.55 -22.00 -11.60
N TYR A 98 4.04 -20.77 -11.48
CA TYR A 98 4.67 -19.74 -10.64
C TYR A 98 4.47 -19.98 -9.14
N VAL A 99 3.42 -20.71 -8.74
CA VAL A 99 3.10 -20.99 -7.32
C VAL A 99 4.29 -21.58 -6.57
N GLN A 100 5.05 -22.47 -7.19
CA GLN A 100 6.24 -23.06 -6.58
C GLN A 100 7.38 -22.07 -6.27
N HIS A 101 7.35 -20.86 -6.84
CA HIS A 101 8.36 -19.83 -6.66
C HIS A 101 7.91 -18.69 -5.73
N GLU A 102 6.67 -18.69 -5.27
CA GLU A 102 6.11 -17.61 -4.45
C GLU A 102 6.82 -17.46 -3.11
N TYR A 103 7.15 -18.57 -2.46
CA TYR A 103 7.88 -18.53 -1.21
C TYR A 103 9.27 -17.89 -1.37
N ASP A 104 10.01 -18.24 -2.41
CA ASP A 104 11.32 -17.64 -2.69
C ASP A 104 11.22 -16.17 -3.07
N LEU A 105 10.14 -15.77 -3.74
CA LEU A 105 9.81 -14.38 -4.03
C LEU A 105 9.63 -13.60 -2.73
N LEU A 106 8.75 -14.07 -1.84
CA LEU A 106 8.49 -13.44 -0.56
C LEU A 106 9.72 -13.41 0.34
N LYS A 107 10.51 -14.49 0.37
CA LYS A 107 11.77 -14.54 1.10
C LYS A 107 12.78 -13.48 0.63
N ARG A 108 12.83 -13.20 -0.67
CA ARG A 108 13.66 -12.10 -1.21
C ARG A 108 13.14 -10.74 -0.77
N ALA A 109 11.81 -10.52 -0.82
CA ALA A 109 11.19 -9.30 -0.34
C ALA A 109 11.41 -9.09 1.16
N ALA A 110 11.22 -10.13 1.98
CA ALA A 110 11.48 -10.12 3.42
C ALA A 110 12.95 -9.79 3.75
N GLY A 111 13.87 -10.33 2.98
CA GLY A 111 15.30 -10.06 3.12
C GLY A 111 15.70 -8.60 2.92
N PHE A 112 14.88 -7.81 2.21
CA PHE A 112 15.07 -6.36 2.08
C PHE A 112 14.96 -5.63 3.44
N TYR A 113 14.06 -6.08 4.31
CA TYR A 113 13.87 -5.57 5.66
C TYR A 113 14.69 -6.30 6.72
N GLY A 114 15.55 -7.26 6.32
CA GLY A 114 16.31 -8.11 7.26
C GLY A 114 15.47 -9.17 7.97
N ILE A 115 14.23 -9.41 7.49
CA ILE A 115 13.33 -10.42 8.04
C ILE A 115 13.84 -11.81 7.67
N LYS A 116 13.88 -12.71 8.66
CA LYS A 116 14.18 -14.13 8.47
C LYS A 116 12.87 -14.92 8.56
N PRO A 117 12.32 -15.43 7.44
CA PRO A 117 11.10 -16.21 7.46
C PRO A 117 11.23 -17.44 8.37
N ARG A 118 10.19 -17.75 9.12
CA ARG A 118 10.11 -18.94 9.96
C ARG A 118 9.61 -20.12 9.14
N ALA A 119 10.04 -21.33 9.47
CA ALA A 119 9.73 -22.53 8.68
C ALA A 119 8.25 -22.93 8.63
N MET A 120 7.40 -22.33 9.45
CA MET A 120 5.96 -22.64 9.54
C MET A 120 5.04 -21.47 9.13
N GLU A 121 5.60 -20.39 8.56
CA GLU A 121 4.79 -19.26 8.10
C GLU A 121 4.11 -19.60 6.77
N THR A 122 2.81 -19.31 6.68
CA THR A 122 2.10 -19.36 5.40
C THR A 122 2.56 -18.22 4.49
N LEU A 123 2.26 -18.31 3.18
CA LEU A 123 2.54 -17.21 2.25
C LEU A 123 1.89 -15.91 2.72
N LEU A 124 0.63 -15.98 3.15
CA LEU A 124 -0.13 -14.83 3.63
C LEU A 124 0.46 -14.24 4.93
N ASP A 125 0.96 -15.08 5.85
CA ASP A 125 1.64 -14.59 7.06
C ASP A 125 2.92 -13.83 6.69
N LEU A 126 3.68 -14.34 5.72
CA LEU A 126 4.90 -13.70 5.28
C LEU A 126 4.62 -12.39 4.53
N GLU A 127 3.59 -12.33 3.68
CA GLU A 127 3.12 -11.10 3.06
C GLU A 127 2.72 -10.06 4.11
N ARG A 128 1.96 -10.47 5.13
CA ARG A 128 1.57 -9.62 6.26
C ARG A 128 2.78 -9.04 6.96
N VAL A 129 3.76 -9.87 7.32
CA VAL A 129 4.97 -9.42 8.02
C VAL A 129 5.80 -8.45 7.16
N ILE A 130 5.91 -8.69 5.84
CA ILE A 130 6.56 -7.77 4.91
C ILE A 130 5.81 -6.43 4.87
N PHE A 131 4.49 -6.47 4.78
CA PHE A 131 3.64 -5.29 4.79
C PHE A 131 3.76 -4.47 6.09
N GLU A 132 3.82 -5.15 7.24
CA GLU A 132 4.06 -4.52 8.55
C GLU A 132 5.37 -3.71 8.57
N HIS A 133 6.46 -4.33 8.13
CA HIS A 133 7.76 -3.68 8.08
C HIS A 133 7.80 -2.55 7.04
N TRP A 134 7.11 -2.72 5.91
CA TRP A 134 6.94 -1.67 4.92
C TRP A 134 6.23 -0.44 5.52
N MET A 135 5.12 -0.64 6.24
CA MET A 135 4.38 0.43 6.90
C MET A 135 5.23 1.13 7.97
N GLN A 136 5.94 0.37 8.79
CA GLN A 136 6.86 0.92 9.79
C GLN A 136 7.93 1.80 9.13
N TYR A 137 8.56 1.29 8.09
CA TYR A 137 9.57 2.02 7.32
C TYR A 137 9.00 3.33 6.75
N LEU A 138 7.78 3.31 6.23
CA LEU A 138 7.10 4.49 5.71
C LEU A 138 6.90 5.56 6.80
N ILE A 139 6.45 5.17 7.97
CA ILE A 139 6.19 6.10 9.08
C ILE A 139 7.49 6.69 9.62
N GLU A 140 8.55 5.90 9.69
CA GLU A 140 9.88 6.40 10.05
C GLU A 140 10.36 7.46 9.06
N LYS A 141 10.23 7.20 7.76
CA LYS A 141 10.58 8.19 6.73
C LYS A 141 9.71 9.45 6.78
N LEU A 142 8.43 9.28 7.03
CA LEU A 142 7.51 10.39 7.24
C LEU A 142 7.95 11.27 8.40
N ARG A 143 8.34 10.67 9.52
CA ARG A 143 8.87 11.38 10.68
C ARG A 143 10.15 12.15 10.33
N GLU A 144 11.12 11.49 9.67
CA GLU A 144 12.37 12.12 9.23
C GLU A 144 12.11 13.34 8.32
N GLU A 145 11.13 13.27 7.42
CA GLU A 145 10.78 14.37 6.53
C GLU A 145 10.06 15.52 7.29
N LEU A 146 9.17 15.20 8.21
CA LEU A 146 8.51 16.22 9.03
C LEU A 146 9.47 16.92 10.00
N GLU A 147 10.49 16.24 10.50
CA GLU A 147 11.56 16.85 11.31
C GLU A 147 12.37 17.88 10.51
N LYS A 148 12.56 17.66 9.21
CA LYS A 148 13.24 18.62 8.30
C LYS A 148 12.32 19.78 7.91
N HIS A 149 11.01 19.60 7.96
CA HIS A 149 10.00 20.55 7.52
C HIS A 149 8.91 20.74 8.60
N PRO A 150 9.26 21.31 9.78
CA PRO A 150 8.33 21.49 10.88
C PRO A 150 7.15 22.42 10.56
N ASP A 151 7.33 23.33 9.60
CA ASP A 151 6.28 24.19 9.04
C ASP A 151 5.16 23.38 8.37
N LYS A 152 5.46 22.23 7.78
CA LYS A 152 4.49 21.34 7.15
C LYS A 152 3.61 20.60 8.15
N PHE A 153 4.04 20.45 9.40
CA PHE A 153 3.27 19.71 10.40
C PHE A 153 1.90 20.35 10.65
N ASP A 154 1.85 21.67 10.83
CA ASP A 154 0.59 22.38 11.08
C ASP A 154 -0.28 22.47 9.83
N GLU A 155 0.31 22.60 8.63
CA GLU A 155 -0.42 22.54 7.36
C GLU A 155 -1.08 21.18 7.16
N ILE A 156 -0.36 20.08 7.42
CA ILE A 156 -0.90 18.72 7.33
C ILE A 156 -1.99 18.50 8.37
N ALA A 157 -1.77 18.90 9.62
CA ALA A 157 -2.76 18.79 10.69
C ALA A 157 -4.07 19.50 10.32
N LYS A 158 -3.98 20.71 9.78
CA LYS A 158 -5.13 21.45 9.27
C LYS A 158 -5.82 20.73 8.11
N SER A 159 -5.04 20.24 7.15
CA SER A 159 -5.57 19.47 6.00
C SER A 159 -6.31 18.21 6.45
N LEU A 160 -5.82 17.50 7.48
CA LEU A 160 -6.51 16.36 8.07
C LEU A 160 -7.86 16.76 8.68
N ASP A 161 -7.90 17.93 9.36
CA ASP A 161 -9.16 18.44 9.92
C ASP A 161 -10.19 18.80 8.86
N GLU A 162 -9.75 19.33 7.72
CA GLU A 162 -10.62 19.75 6.63
C GLU A 162 -11.12 18.57 5.77
N HIS A 163 -10.34 17.51 5.61
CA HIS A 163 -10.63 16.44 4.64
C HIS A 163 -11.16 15.16 5.27
N LEU A 164 -10.93 14.91 6.57
CA LEU A 164 -11.51 13.78 7.29
C LEU A 164 -12.89 14.17 7.83
N THR A 165 -13.89 13.35 7.54
CA THR A 165 -15.24 13.52 8.11
C THR A 165 -15.23 13.24 9.61
N SER A 166 -16.25 13.73 10.32
CA SER A 166 -16.42 13.45 11.76
C SER A 166 -16.52 11.95 12.04
N GLU A 167 -17.20 11.21 11.16
CA GLU A 167 -17.35 9.76 11.25
C GLU A 167 -16.00 9.05 11.08
N GLU A 168 -15.20 9.43 10.07
CA GLU A 168 -13.85 8.87 9.86
C GLU A 168 -12.94 9.12 11.06
N LYS A 169 -12.97 10.33 11.63
CA LYS A 169 -12.21 10.67 12.83
C LYS A 169 -12.66 9.86 14.05
N GLU A 170 -13.97 9.66 14.22
CA GLU A 170 -14.54 8.86 15.32
C GLU A 170 -14.14 7.39 15.22
N GLN A 171 -14.21 6.81 14.02
CA GLN A 171 -13.80 5.44 13.74
C GLN A 171 -12.31 5.24 14.04
N LEU A 172 -11.45 6.16 13.56
CA LEU A 172 -10.02 6.15 13.86
C LEU A 172 -9.76 6.28 15.37
N LEU A 173 -10.43 7.23 16.03
CA LEU A 173 -10.28 7.44 17.48
C LEU A 173 -10.65 6.19 18.27
N LYS A 174 -11.75 5.52 17.91
CA LYS A 174 -12.18 4.27 18.55
C LYS A 174 -11.07 3.22 18.49
N VAL A 175 -10.53 2.98 17.31
CA VAL A 175 -9.47 1.97 17.12
C VAL A 175 -8.19 2.36 17.84
N LEU A 176 -7.79 3.62 17.80
CA LEU A 176 -6.61 4.11 18.52
C LEU A 176 -6.76 3.93 20.04
N LYS A 177 -7.99 4.13 20.57
CA LYS A 177 -8.31 3.85 21.99
C LYS A 177 -8.25 2.36 22.32
N ASP A 178 -8.85 1.52 21.49
CA ASP A 178 -8.87 0.07 21.67
C ASP A 178 -7.45 -0.53 21.65
N LYS A 179 -6.54 0.12 20.93
CA LYS A 179 -5.11 -0.24 20.89
C LYS A 179 -4.27 0.44 21.98
N GLY A 180 -4.87 1.29 22.80
CA GLY A 180 -4.17 2.00 23.90
C GLY A 180 -3.21 3.09 23.43
N LEU A 181 -3.38 3.61 22.23
CA LEU A 181 -2.50 4.61 21.62
C LEU A 181 -2.89 6.05 21.96
N VAL A 182 -4.13 6.25 22.30
CA VAL A 182 -4.68 7.50 22.82
C VAL A 182 -5.41 7.23 24.12
N SER A 183 -5.42 8.25 25.02
CA SER A 183 -6.18 8.18 26.24
C SER A 183 -7.66 7.97 25.97
N LYS A 184 -8.31 7.14 26.81
CA LYS A 184 -9.75 6.90 26.73
C LYS A 184 -10.57 8.17 26.96
N GLU A 185 -10.00 9.19 27.58
CA GLU A 185 -10.64 10.47 27.90
C GLU A 185 -10.74 11.42 26.71
N ILE A 186 -9.97 11.19 25.63
CA ILE A 186 -10.04 12.01 24.41
C ILE A 186 -11.39 11.76 23.74
N SER A 187 -12.22 12.80 23.65
CA SER A 187 -13.55 12.72 23.02
C SER A 187 -13.55 13.10 21.54
N ASN A 188 -12.55 13.86 21.08
CA ASN A 188 -12.42 14.31 19.71
C ASN A 188 -10.97 14.21 19.22
N LEU A 189 -10.78 13.70 18.01
CA LEU A 189 -9.48 13.57 17.39
C LEU A 189 -9.25 14.73 16.41
N GLN A 190 -8.50 15.72 16.84
CA GLN A 190 -8.05 16.81 15.98
C GLN A 190 -6.91 16.33 15.07
N GLY A 191 -6.75 16.93 13.90
CA GLY A 191 -5.74 16.55 12.91
C GLY A 191 -4.32 16.54 13.46
N ARG A 192 -3.99 17.48 14.37
CA ARG A 192 -2.69 17.50 15.05
C ARG A 192 -2.48 16.28 15.95
N ALA A 193 -3.44 15.95 16.78
CA ALA A 193 -3.37 14.78 17.66
C ALA A 193 -3.37 13.47 16.88
N LEU A 194 -4.10 13.42 15.77
CA LEU A 194 -4.10 12.29 14.84
C LEU A 194 -2.72 12.10 14.20
N LEU A 195 -2.12 13.17 13.68
CA LEU A 195 -0.79 13.14 13.08
C LEU A 195 0.28 12.70 14.09
N GLU A 196 0.30 13.30 15.28
CA GLU A 196 1.20 12.92 16.38
C GLU A 196 1.03 11.44 16.76
N THR A 197 -0.21 10.96 16.83
CA THR A 197 -0.51 9.56 17.19
C THR A 197 0.00 8.61 16.10
N ILE A 198 -0.23 8.89 14.83
CA ILE A 198 0.26 8.06 13.72
C ILE A 198 1.78 7.99 13.72
N LEU A 199 2.45 9.11 13.90
CA LEU A 199 3.91 9.18 13.95
C LEU A 199 4.50 8.45 15.16
N THR A 200 3.79 8.45 16.29
CA THR A 200 4.23 7.76 17.50
C THR A 200 3.91 6.28 17.45
N ALA A 201 2.73 5.93 16.95
CA ALA A 201 2.26 4.55 16.82
C ALA A 201 3.07 3.70 15.85
N GLY A 202 3.62 4.33 14.83
CA GLY A 202 4.45 3.65 13.81
C GLY A 202 5.73 3.03 14.35
N SER A 203 6.11 3.32 15.59
CA SER A 203 7.20 2.61 16.27
C SER A 203 6.80 1.22 16.79
N GLY A 204 5.50 0.87 16.77
CA GLY A 204 4.97 -0.42 17.22
C GLY A 204 4.27 -1.16 16.07
N THR A 205 4.88 -2.22 15.56
CA THR A 205 4.44 -3.02 14.39
C THR A 205 3.00 -3.55 14.47
N GLY A 206 2.46 -3.77 15.67
CA GLY A 206 1.11 -4.33 15.85
C GLY A 206 -0.06 -3.37 15.64
N VAL A 207 0.21 -2.06 15.56
CA VAL A 207 -0.83 -1.02 15.64
C VAL A 207 -1.50 -0.78 14.31
N LEU A 208 -0.71 -0.62 13.25
CA LEU A 208 -1.25 -0.32 11.91
C LEU A 208 -2.01 -1.50 11.31
N LEU A 209 -1.64 -2.72 11.70
CA LEU A 209 -2.37 -3.92 11.30
C LEU A 209 -3.68 -4.10 12.06
N GLY A 210 -3.67 -3.77 13.34
CA GLY A 210 -4.90 -3.71 14.10
C GLY A 210 -5.89 -2.68 13.57
N LEU A 211 -5.39 -1.62 12.90
CA LEU A 211 -6.23 -0.65 12.20
C LEU A 211 -6.85 -1.28 10.92
N GLY A 212 -6.10 -2.07 10.16
CA GLY A 212 -6.64 -2.79 8.99
C GLY A 212 -7.70 -3.85 9.32
N SER A 213 -7.62 -4.46 10.50
CA SER A 213 -8.62 -5.44 10.99
C SER A 213 -9.86 -4.80 11.62
N ALA A 214 -9.89 -3.48 11.77
CA ALA A 214 -10.96 -2.76 12.46
C ALA A 214 -12.16 -2.38 11.57
N GLY A 215 -12.18 -2.84 10.32
CA GLY A 215 -13.27 -2.63 9.37
C GLY A 215 -12.90 -1.67 8.23
N PHE A 216 -13.72 -1.72 7.17
CA PHE A 216 -13.48 -0.99 5.91
C PHE A 216 -13.42 0.53 6.09
N GLY A 217 -14.30 1.10 6.92
CA GLY A 217 -14.32 2.55 7.17
C GLY A 217 -13.03 3.06 7.80
N VAL A 218 -12.46 2.31 8.74
CA VAL A 218 -11.17 2.64 9.39
C VAL A 218 -10.02 2.54 8.38
N TYR A 219 -10.02 1.51 7.55
CA TYR A 219 -9.05 1.33 6.48
C TYR A 219 -9.06 2.53 5.52
N ILE A 220 -10.25 2.96 5.08
CA ILE A 220 -10.42 4.16 4.23
C ILE A 220 -9.87 5.40 4.91
N ALA A 221 -10.27 5.66 6.16
CA ALA A 221 -9.85 6.83 6.92
C ALA A 221 -8.33 6.88 7.11
N LEU A 222 -7.71 5.76 7.45
CA LEU A 222 -6.25 5.65 7.59
C LEU A 222 -5.53 5.91 6.27
N THR A 223 -5.98 5.27 5.19
CA THR A 223 -5.36 5.42 3.87
C THR A 223 -5.48 6.86 3.37
N LYS A 224 -6.65 7.49 3.55
CA LYS A 224 -6.89 8.90 3.24
C LYS A 224 -5.96 9.81 4.04
N THR A 225 -5.80 9.54 5.34
CA THR A 225 -4.88 10.26 6.21
C THR A 225 -3.44 10.20 5.70
N ILE A 226 -2.96 9.01 5.43
CA ILE A 226 -1.61 8.78 4.93
C ILE A 226 -1.41 9.48 3.58
N HIS A 227 -2.39 9.39 2.67
CA HIS A 227 -2.33 10.06 1.38
C HIS A 227 -2.27 11.58 1.51
N LEU A 228 -3.08 12.18 2.39
CA LEU A 228 -3.06 13.61 2.68
C LEU A 228 -1.68 14.07 3.19
N ILE A 229 -1.11 13.33 4.14
CA ILE A 229 0.21 13.64 4.69
C ILE A 229 1.26 13.70 3.58
N PHE A 230 1.27 12.70 2.68
CA PHE A 230 2.30 12.64 1.63
C PHE A 230 2.12 13.67 0.52
N THR A 231 0.90 13.93 0.09
CA THR A 231 0.64 14.97 -0.92
C THR A 231 1.09 16.33 -0.43
N GLN A 232 0.84 16.63 0.83
CA GLN A 232 1.30 17.88 1.46
C GLN A 232 2.83 17.93 1.59
N LEU A 233 3.46 16.85 2.02
CA LEU A 233 4.93 16.79 2.09
C LEU A 233 5.59 16.97 0.73
N LEU A 234 5.00 16.40 -0.33
CA LEU A 234 5.46 16.58 -1.70
C LEU A 234 5.18 17.97 -2.25
N GLY A 235 4.34 18.76 -1.55
CA GLY A 235 3.84 20.02 -2.06
C GLY A 235 3.09 19.81 -3.37
N ILE A 236 2.19 18.83 -3.42
CA ILE A 236 1.28 18.56 -4.54
C ILE A 236 -0.12 18.89 -4.05
N THR A 237 -0.76 19.87 -4.67
CA THR A 237 -2.17 20.16 -4.40
C THR A 237 -3.04 19.30 -5.30
N LEU A 238 -3.79 18.37 -4.70
CA LEU A 238 -4.84 17.63 -5.41
C LEU A 238 -6.18 18.34 -5.27
N PRO A 239 -6.99 18.41 -6.34
CA PRO A 239 -8.33 19.00 -6.24
C PRO A 239 -9.18 18.29 -5.18
N PHE A 240 -9.94 19.03 -4.39
CA PHE A 240 -10.84 18.49 -3.35
C PHE A 240 -11.79 17.41 -3.88
N ALA A 241 -12.23 17.52 -5.14
CA ALA A 241 -13.03 16.51 -5.82
C ALA A 241 -12.40 15.11 -5.81
N VAL A 242 -11.07 15.02 -5.75
CA VAL A 242 -10.34 13.75 -5.65
C VAL A 242 -10.62 13.06 -4.31
N TYR A 243 -10.88 13.83 -3.25
CA TYR A 243 -11.17 13.29 -1.91
C TYR A 243 -12.67 13.08 -1.65
N THR A 244 -13.55 13.73 -2.42
CA THR A 244 -14.99 13.72 -2.18
C THR A 244 -15.78 12.80 -3.12
N THR A 245 -15.25 12.41 -4.28
CA THR A 245 -15.89 11.45 -5.20
C THR A 245 -15.69 10.01 -4.70
N ALA A 246 -16.25 9.75 -3.53
CA ALA A 246 -15.73 8.84 -2.54
C ALA A 246 -15.98 7.34 -2.76
N THR A 247 -16.62 6.87 -3.83
CA THR A 247 -16.91 5.43 -3.93
C THR A 247 -16.24 4.70 -5.08
N LYS A 248 -15.89 5.40 -6.17
CA LYS A 248 -15.13 4.78 -7.28
C LYS A 248 -13.73 5.36 -7.45
N THR A 249 -13.54 6.63 -7.09
CA THR A 249 -12.25 7.32 -7.19
C THR A 249 -11.41 7.09 -5.93
N LEU A 250 -12.05 6.77 -4.80
CA LEU A 250 -11.35 6.40 -3.56
C LEU A 250 -10.62 5.07 -3.74
N SER A 251 -11.24 4.07 -4.36
CA SER A 251 -10.53 2.84 -4.74
C SER A 251 -9.41 3.08 -5.76
N LEU A 252 -9.47 4.15 -6.55
CA LEU A 252 -8.39 4.54 -7.47
C LEU A 252 -7.25 5.28 -6.76
N LEU A 253 -7.55 6.09 -5.74
CA LEU A 253 -6.58 6.88 -4.97
C LEU A 253 -6.07 6.14 -3.73
N LEU A 254 -6.92 5.31 -3.14
CA LEU A 254 -6.66 4.53 -1.94
C LEU A 254 -6.42 3.06 -2.26
N GLY A 255 -6.78 2.62 -3.46
CA GLY A 255 -6.38 1.36 -4.00
C GLY A 255 -4.86 1.32 -4.24
N PRO A 256 -4.36 0.29 -4.88
CA PRO A 256 -2.93 0.11 -5.14
C PRO A 256 -2.23 1.34 -5.70
N LEU A 257 -2.93 2.24 -6.40
CA LEU A 257 -2.40 3.47 -6.98
C LEU A 257 -2.01 4.55 -5.97
N GLY A 258 -2.86 4.85 -5.00
CA GLY A 258 -2.55 5.86 -3.97
C GLY A 258 -1.33 5.43 -3.15
N TRP A 259 -1.25 4.15 -2.83
CA TRP A 259 -0.10 3.56 -2.14
C TRP A 259 1.17 3.55 -2.97
N ILE A 260 1.08 3.60 -4.29
CA ILE A 260 2.24 3.61 -5.17
C ILE A 260 2.86 5.00 -5.28
N ILE A 261 2.08 6.07 -5.30
CA ILE A 261 2.59 7.44 -5.15
C ILE A 261 3.42 7.53 -3.86
N PHE A 262 2.97 6.87 -2.84
CA PHE A 262 3.58 6.69 -1.55
C PHE A 262 4.93 5.94 -1.59
N SER A 263 4.99 4.82 -2.29
CA SER A 263 6.22 4.04 -2.47
C SER A 263 7.28 4.79 -3.28
N ILE A 264 6.87 5.73 -4.15
CA ILE A 264 7.76 6.54 -4.98
C ILE A 264 8.78 7.29 -4.15
N LEU A 265 8.37 7.93 -3.07
CA LEU A 265 9.25 8.72 -2.21
C LEU A 265 10.25 7.87 -1.45
N MET A 266 9.86 6.66 -1.12
CA MET A 266 10.60 5.78 -0.25
C MET A 266 11.56 4.86 -0.98
N VAL A 267 11.26 4.54 -2.24
CA VAL A 267 12.04 3.58 -3.03
C VAL A 267 13.22 4.25 -3.75
N ILE A 268 13.11 5.56 -4.06
CA ILE A 268 14.11 6.28 -4.86
C ILE A 268 15.53 6.21 -4.28
N PRO A 269 15.78 6.41 -2.97
CA PRO A 269 17.13 6.30 -2.44
C PRO A 269 17.75 4.91 -2.64
N PHE A 270 16.91 3.85 -2.67
CA PHE A 270 17.37 2.46 -2.83
C PHE A 270 17.47 2.01 -4.29
N ILE A 271 16.66 2.58 -5.18
CA ILE A 271 16.70 2.27 -6.63
C ILE A 271 18.02 2.74 -7.27
N GLN A 272 18.67 3.74 -6.69
CA GLN A 272 19.96 4.26 -7.20
C GLN A 272 21.08 3.21 -7.10
N HIS A 273 20.94 2.18 -6.26
CA HIS A 273 21.91 1.08 -6.15
C HIS A 273 21.43 -0.13 -6.98
N ALA A 274 21.83 -0.19 -8.24
CA ALA A 274 21.33 -1.10 -9.28
C ALA A 274 21.21 -2.59 -8.90
N ARG A 275 22.06 -3.12 -8.02
CA ARG A 275 22.07 -4.54 -7.62
C ARG A 275 20.89 -4.96 -6.73
N LYS A 276 20.21 -4.02 -6.04
CA LYS A 276 19.08 -4.28 -5.12
C LYS A 276 17.74 -3.77 -5.64
N LYS A 277 17.71 -3.17 -6.84
CA LYS A 277 16.52 -2.51 -7.38
C LYS A 277 15.29 -3.41 -7.44
N LYS A 278 15.44 -4.61 -7.98
CA LYS A 278 14.33 -5.58 -8.10
C LYS A 278 13.82 -6.02 -6.72
N THR A 279 14.74 -6.33 -5.80
CA THR A 279 14.37 -6.71 -4.43
C THR A 279 13.65 -5.58 -3.69
N ALA A 280 14.11 -4.33 -3.86
CA ALA A 280 13.43 -3.16 -3.30
C ALA A 280 12.01 -3.01 -3.87
N LEU A 281 11.84 -3.14 -5.19
CA LEU A 281 10.51 -3.07 -5.82
C LEU A 281 9.59 -4.22 -5.39
N LEU A 282 10.12 -5.43 -5.21
CA LEU A 282 9.36 -6.55 -4.65
C LEU A 282 8.84 -6.21 -3.24
N ALA A 283 9.73 -5.71 -2.38
CA ALA A 283 9.41 -5.43 -0.97
C ALA A 283 8.54 -4.19 -0.75
N THR A 284 8.64 -3.18 -1.62
CA THR A 284 8.02 -1.87 -1.40
C THR A 284 6.86 -1.55 -2.34
N VAL A 285 6.76 -2.25 -3.47
CA VAL A 285 5.69 -2.04 -4.46
C VAL A 285 4.87 -3.31 -4.65
N PHE A 286 5.49 -4.39 -5.09
CA PHE A 286 4.79 -5.59 -5.53
C PHE A 286 4.03 -6.27 -4.37
N VAL A 287 4.73 -6.72 -3.33
CA VAL A 287 4.11 -7.44 -2.21
C VAL A 287 3.10 -6.57 -1.44
N PRO A 288 3.43 -5.31 -1.06
CA PRO A 288 2.46 -4.46 -0.39
C PRO A 288 1.18 -4.20 -1.20
N THR A 289 1.30 -4.04 -2.53
CA THR A 289 0.13 -3.81 -3.39
C THR A 289 -0.79 -5.03 -3.43
N ILE A 290 -0.24 -6.23 -3.56
CA ILE A 290 -1.01 -7.47 -3.60
C ILE A 290 -1.71 -7.69 -2.25
N TYR A 291 -0.98 -7.56 -1.16
CA TYR A 291 -1.52 -7.73 0.19
C TYR A 291 -2.64 -6.72 0.49
N LEU A 292 -2.48 -5.45 0.09
CA LEU A 292 -3.52 -4.43 0.25
C LEU A 292 -4.78 -4.75 -0.55
N ALA A 293 -4.64 -5.16 -1.81
CA ALA A 293 -5.77 -5.55 -2.64
C ALA A 293 -6.52 -6.75 -2.02
N TYR A 294 -5.78 -7.70 -1.46
CA TYR A 294 -6.37 -8.81 -0.72
C TYR A 294 -7.16 -8.36 0.51
N ILE A 295 -6.58 -7.51 1.37
CA ILE A 295 -7.24 -6.99 2.58
C ILE A 295 -8.49 -6.20 2.21
N GLU A 296 -8.41 -5.28 1.24
CA GLU A 296 -9.56 -4.50 0.77
C GLU A 296 -10.72 -5.40 0.36
N LYS A 297 -10.44 -6.46 -0.38
CA LYS A 297 -11.46 -7.43 -0.80
C LYS A 297 -12.06 -8.21 0.36
N GLN A 298 -11.25 -8.61 1.36
CA GLN A 298 -11.78 -9.28 2.55
C GLN A 298 -12.71 -8.37 3.36
N LEU A 299 -12.33 -7.09 3.50
CA LEU A 299 -13.14 -6.10 4.21
C LEU A 299 -14.48 -5.84 3.50
N GLN A 300 -14.47 -5.72 2.17
CA GLN A 300 -15.70 -5.57 1.37
C GLN A 300 -16.65 -6.77 1.51
N LYS A 301 -16.11 -8.00 1.60
CA LYS A 301 -16.91 -9.21 1.84
C LYS A 301 -17.50 -9.25 3.25
N GLY A 302 -16.79 -8.71 4.26
CA GLY A 302 -17.25 -8.67 5.65
C GLY A 302 -18.35 -7.64 5.92
N GLU A 303 -18.43 -6.56 5.13
CA GLU A 303 -19.51 -5.57 5.24
C GLU A 303 -20.80 -5.97 4.50
N GLY A 304 -20.75 -6.99 3.66
CA GLY A 304 -21.90 -7.55 2.94
C GLY A 304 -22.58 -8.72 3.67
N ALA A 305 -22.11 -9.10 4.83
CA ALA A 305 -22.68 -10.15 5.69
C ALA A 305 -23.25 -9.55 6.97
#